data_8622bd3c607a94a5a3b450800dcd5d19
#
_entry.id   8622bd3c607a94a5a3b450800dcd5d19
#
_cell.length_a   1.000
_cell.length_b   1.000
_cell.length_c   1.000
_cell.angle_alpha   90.00
_cell.angle_beta   90.00
_cell.angle_gamma   90.00
#
_symmetry.space_group_name_H-M   'P 1'
#
loop_
_entity.id
_entity.type
_entity.pdbx_description
1 polymer ?
#
loop_
_entity_poly.entity_id
_entity_poly.type
_entity_poly.pdbx_seq_one_letter_code
_entity_poly.pdbx_strand_id
1 'polypeptide(L)'
;MSENYKQRSILEIMNDVLGTIRDYYDSEYVYYIERDEEEILTIYEWCAEFVPWQRDKIKMLDKEQWPRWIRQDITDTTEADYSVSQPLEDGITAVLAAVGVHRGGCEISFMRSLLPYISQSILLQKMQKQQEYLSYHDDLTGLMNRNS
;
A
#
# COMPACT_ATOMS: atom_id res chain seq x y z
N MET A 1 -15.99 14.16 -20.81
CA MET A 1 -15.30 13.81 -20.83
C MET A 1 -14.46 12.91 -20.19
N SER A 2 -13.73 12.26 -20.87
CA SER A 2 -13.00 11.16 -20.32
C SER A 2 -11.99 11.59 -19.30
N GLU A 3 -11.52 12.81 -19.38
CA GLU A 3 -10.58 13.23 -18.38
C GLU A 3 -11.15 13.25 -17.00
N ASN A 4 -12.43 13.56 -16.87
CA ASN A 4 -13.07 13.60 -15.57
C ASN A 4 -13.19 12.24 -14.95
N TYR A 5 -13.09 11.21 -15.76
CA TYR A 5 -13.23 9.84 -15.28
C TYR A 5 -11.93 9.07 -15.30
N LYS A 6 -10.83 9.78 -15.58
CA LYS A 6 -9.54 9.16 -15.55
C LYS A 6 -9.27 8.66 -14.14
N GLN A 7 -8.78 7.45 -14.04
CA GLN A 7 -8.47 6.89 -12.75
C GLN A 7 -7.32 7.63 -12.10
N ARG A 8 -7.42 7.81 -10.82
CA ARG A 8 -6.35 8.39 -10.04
C ARG A 8 -5.17 7.43 -10.03
N SER A 9 -3.98 7.98 -9.99
CA SER A 9 -2.78 7.14 -9.90
C SER A 9 -2.73 6.46 -8.54
N ILE A 10 -1.97 5.37 -8.48
CA ILE A 10 -1.77 4.65 -7.22
C ILE A 10 -1.18 5.59 -6.17
N LEU A 11 -0.23 6.45 -6.58
CA LEU A 11 0.39 7.38 -5.64
C LEU A 11 -0.61 8.35 -5.04
N GLU A 12 -1.54 8.84 -5.84
CA GLU A 12 -2.57 9.75 -5.34
C GLU A 12 -3.47 9.05 -4.33
N ILE A 13 -3.88 7.83 -4.66
CA ILE A 13 -4.72 7.05 -3.75
C ILE A 13 -3.97 6.79 -2.44
N MET A 14 -2.72 6.40 -2.55
CA MET A 14 -1.92 6.14 -1.36
C MET A 14 -1.74 7.38 -0.51
N ASN A 15 -1.46 8.52 -1.14
CA ASN A 15 -1.30 9.75 -0.38
C ASN A 15 -2.55 10.09 0.40
N ASP A 16 -3.71 9.96 -0.24
CA ASP A 16 -4.97 10.28 0.44
C ASP A 16 -5.25 9.31 1.58
N VAL A 17 -5.12 8.02 1.33
CA VAL A 17 -5.50 7.01 2.32
C VAL A 17 -4.50 6.98 3.47
N LEU A 18 -3.21 6.96 3.14
CA LEU A 18 -2.19 6.91 4.19
C LEU A 18 -2.20 8.19 5.01
N GLY A 19 -2.42 9.33 4.36
CA GLY A 19 -2.53 10.60 5.06
C GLY A 19 -3.71 10.62 6.03
N THR A 20 -4.83 10.06 5.60
CA THR A 20 -6.02 9.95 6.46
C THR A 20 -5.74 9.08 7.69
N ILE A 21 -5.06 7.96 7.48
CA ILE A 21 -4.71 7.06 8.58
C ILE A 21 -3.75 7.76 9.53
N ARG A 22 -2.78 8.46 8.99
CA ARG A 22 -1.81 9.19 9.81
C ARG A 22 -2.51 10.22 10.70
N ASP A 23 -3.48 10.93 10.13
CA ASP A 23 -4.21 11.93 10.89
C ASP A 23 -5.07 11.31 11.98
N TYR A 24 -5.71 10.19 11.67
CA TYR A 24 -6.58 9.53 12.64
C TYR A 24 -5.78 9.02 13.84
N TYR A 25 -4.64 8.40 13.60
CA TYR A 25 -3.83 7.84 14.69
C TYR A 25 -2.81 8.81 15.25
N ASP A 26 -2.62 9.95 14.59
CA ASP A 26 -1.57 10.90 14.94
C ASP A 26 -0.22 10.17 15.01
N SER A 27 0.09 9.44 13.96
CA SER A 27 1.29 8.62 13.93
C SER A 27 2.43 9.34 13.20
N GLU A 28 3.65 8.89 13.47
CA GLU A 28 4.81 9.45 12.78
C GLU A 28 4.90 8.91 11.37
N TYR A 29 4.53 7.65 11.16
CA TYR A 29 4.59 7.01 9.86
C TYR A 29 3.34 6.18 9.62
N VAL A 30 2.99 6.03 8.34
CA VAL A 30 2.01 5.03 7.91
C VAL A 30 2.61 4.32 6.73
N TYR A 31 2.52 2.99 6.73
CA TYR A 31 3.08 2.16 5.67
C TYR A 31 2.03 1.23 5.10
N TYR A 32 2.08 1.08 3.78
CA TYR A 32 1.42 -0.04 3.12
C TYR A 32 2.52 -0.85 2.45
N ILE A 33 2.60 -2.13 2.78
CA ILE A 33 3.67 -3.00 2.34
C ILE A 33 3.08 -4.27 1.74
N GLU A 34 3.67 -4.73 0.65
CA GLU A 34 3.39 -6.08 0.12
C GLU A 34 4.69 -6.85 0.21
N ARG A 35 4.64 -7.98 0.87
CA ARG A 35 5.83 -8.81 1.09
C ARG A 35 5.52 -10.28 0.90
N ASP A 36 6.52 -11.05 0.53
CA ASP A 36 6.41 -12.51 0.62
C ASP A 36 7.11 -12.98 1.89
N GLU A 37 7.52 -14.23 1.94
CA GLU A 37 8.14 -14.77 3.15
C GLU A 37 9.58 -14.28 3.34
N GLU A 38 10.20 -13.75 2.29
CA GLU A 38 11.61 -13.44 2.32
C GLU A 38 11.92 -11.96 2.16
N GLU A 39 11.09 -11.23 1.45
CA GLU A 39 11.45 -9.86 1.11
C GLU A 39 10.21 -8.98 0.94
N ILE A 40 10.45 -7.69 1.03
CA ILE A 40 9.43 -6.68 0.78
C ILE A 40 9.42 -6.38 -0.71
N LEU A 41 8.27 -6.55 -1.34
CA LEU A 41 8.12 -6.35 -2.78
C LEU A 41 7.70 -4.92 -3.10
N THR A 42 6.85 -4.35 -2.27
CA THR A 42 6.30 -3.01 -2.50
C THR A 42 6.19 -2.31 -1.16
N ILE A 43 6.52 -1.02 -1.13
CA ILE A 43 6.36 -0.24 0.09
C ILE A 43 5.96 1.19 -0.27
N TYR A 44 4.92 1.68 0.40
CA TYR A 44 4.48 3.06 0.34
C TYR A 44 4.54 3.64 1.73
N GLU A 45 5.02 4.87 1.83
CA GLU A 45 5.24 5.52 3.10
C GLU A 45 4.62 6.90 3.11
N TRP A 46 4.00 7.25 4.23
CA TRP A 46 3.57 8.61 4.52
C TRP A 46 4.13 8.95 5.88
N CYS A 47 4.82 10.07 6.00
CA CYS A 47 5.43 10.42 7.28
C CYS A 47 5.04 11.83 7.70
N ALA A 48 5.11 12.07 9.01
CA ALA A 48 4.79 13.36 9.59
C ALA A 48 5.88 14.37 9.23
N GLU A 49 5.58 15.65 9.43
CA GLU A 49 6.57 16.69 9.22
C GLU A 49 7.74 16.49 10.18
N PHE A 50 8.92 16.80 9.69
CA PHE A 50 10.15 16.79 10.47
C PHE A 50 10.62 15.41 10.91
N VAL A 51 10.03 14.33 10.38
CA VAL A 51 10.60 12.98 10.59
C VAL A 51 11.23 12.52 9.28
N PRO A 52 12.35 11.80 9.37
CA PRO A 52 13.04 11.38 8.14
C PRO A 52 12.32 10.22 7.46
N TRP A 53 12.46 10.17 6.14
CA TRP A 53 11.94 9.06 5.37
C TRP A 53 12.72 7.79 5.72
N GLN A 54 12.01 6.67 5.88
CA GLN A 54 12.61 5.39 6.21
C GLN A 54 12.35 4.32 5.16
N ARG A 55 11.60 4.67 4.13
CA ARG A 55 11.14 3.69 3.15
C ARG A 55 12.27 2.87 2.54
N ASP A 56 13.31 3.53 2.08
CA ASP A 56 14.40 2.82 1.40
C ASP A 56 15.15 1.93 2.37
N LYS A 57 15.37 2.39 3.60
CA LYS A 57 16.02 1.58 4.60
C LYS A 57 15.23 0.32 4.91
N ILE A 58 13.91 0.48 5.08
CA ILE A 58 13.06 -0.65 5.41
C ILE A 58 13.06 -1.67 4.28
N LYS A 59 12.99 -1.19 3.05
CA LYS A 59 12.93 -2.09 1.90
C LYS A 59 14.19 -2.93 1.76
N MET A 60 15.31 -2.44 2.26
CA MET A 60 16.59 -3.15 2.16
C MET A 60 16.84 -4.12 3.30
N LEU A 61 15.97 -4.16 4.30
CA LEU A 61 16.17 -5.05 5.45
C LEU A 61 15.99 -6.51 5.07
N ASP A 62 16.80 -7.37 5.65
CA ASP A 62 16.57 -8.81 5.59
C ASP A 62 15.40 -9.14 6.50
N LYS A 63 14.73 -10.26 6.23
CA LYS A 63 13.52 -10.60 6.98
C LYS A 63 13.78 -10.73 8.47
N GLU A 64 14.98 -11.11 8.87
CA GLU A 64 15.34 -11.21 10.28
C GLU A 64 15.41 -9.86 10.97
N GLN A 65 15.56 -8.79 10.17
CA GLN A 65 15.66 -7.43 10.68
C GLN A 65 14.34 -6.68 10.62
N TRP A 66 13.30 -7.29 10.06
CA TRP A 66 12.01 -6.62 9.93
C TRP A 66 11.46 -6.25 11.28
N PRO A 67 10.90 -5.04 11.43
CA PRO A 67 10.19 -4.71 12.65
C PRO A 67 8.98 -5.61 12.82
N ARG A 68 8.53 -5.70 14.06
CA ARG A 68 7.43 -6.59 14.42
C ARG A 68 6.17 -6.31 13.61
N TRP A 69 5.90 -5.04 13.31
CA TRP A 69 4.67 -4.67 12.60
C TRP A 69 4.66 -5.14 11.14
N ILE A 70 5.82 -5.47 10.59
CA ILE A 70 5.85 -6.10 9.27
C ILE A 70 5.58 -7.59 9.38
N ARG A 71 6.02 -8.22 10.45
CA ARG A 71 5.97 -9.67 10.59
C ARG A 71 4.64 -10.19 11.08
N GLN A 72 3.90 -9.39 11.84
CA GLN A 72 2.66 -9.85 12.44
C GLN A 72 1.75 -8.66 12.72
N ASP A 73 0.48 -8.96 12.92
CA ASP A 73 -0.48 -7.93 13.31
C ASP A 73 -0.19 -7.44 14.72
N ILE A 74 -0.36 -6.14 14.94
CA ILE A 74 -0.30 -5.54 16.27
C ILE A 74 -1.61 -4.79 16.45
N THR A 75 -2.53 -5.41 17.18
CA THR A 75 -3.86 -4.87 17.36
C THR A 75 -4.12 -4.37 18.77
N ASP A 76 -3.12 -4.48 19.64
CA ASP A 76 -3.24 -4.03 21.02
C ASP A 76 -3.11 -2.51 21.07
N THR A 77 -4.17 -1.84 21.47
CA THR A 77 -4.21 -0.37 21.45
C THR A 77 -3.34 0.26 22.53
N THR A 78 -2.67 -0.53 23.35
CA THR A 78 -1.68 0.02 24.29
C THR A 78 -0.29 0.10 23.69
N GLU A 79 -0.10 -0.43 22.48
CA GLU A 79 1.18 -0.35 21.80
C GLU A 79 1.32 0.99 21.07
N ALA A 80 2.56 1.30 20.72
CA ALA A 80 2.84 2.52 19.94
C ALA A 80 2.74 2.29 18.44
N ASP A 81 2.77 1.04 18.02
CA ASP A 81 2.68 0.68 16.61
C ASP A 81 1.49 -0.25 16.42
N TYR A 82 0.70 0.04 15.40
CA TYR A 82 -0.45 -0.80 15.05
C TYR A 82 -0.24 -1.34 13.65
N SER A 83 -0.63 -2.60 13.43
CA SER A 83 -0.58 -3.15 12.08
C SER A 83 -1.65 -4.20 11.88
N VAL A 84 -2.12 -4.29 10.65
CA VAL A 84 -3.04 -5.34 10.22
C VAL A 84 -2.50 -5.91 8.92
N SER A 85 -2.84 -7.15 8.63
CA SER A 85 -2.36 -7.80 7.42
C SER A 85 -3.48 -8.59 6.77
N GLN A 86 -3.27 -8.89 5.49
CA GLN A 86 -4.23 -9.61 4.69
C GLN A 86 -3.46 -10.43 3.66
N PRO A 87 -3.75 -11.74 3.56
CA PRO A 87 -3.08 -12.53 2.53
C PRO A 87 -3.61 -12.14 1.15
N LEU A 88 -2.70 -12.07 0.20
CA LEU A 88 -3.01 -11.88 -1.20
C LEU A 88 -2.66 -13.16 -1.94
N GLU A 89 -2.63 -13.10 -3.25
CA GLU A 89 -2.27 -14.27 -4.05
C GLU A 89 -0.77 -14.47 -4.09
N ASP A 90 -0.34 -15.68 -4.43
CA ASP A 90 1.06 -16.01 -4.68
C ASP A 90 1.95 -15.86 -3.46
N GLY A 91 1.41 -16.12 -2.28
CA GLY A 91 2.21 -16.07 -1.06
C GLY A 91 2.56 -14.67 -0.60
N ILE A 92 1.91 -13.66 -1.15
CA ILE A 92 2.15 -12.27 -0.79
C ILE A 92 1.19 -11.87 0.33
N THR A 93 1.69 -11.10 1.28
CA THR A 93 0.88 -10.55 2.36
C THR A 93 0.92 -9.04 2.28
N ALA A 94 -0.25 -8.43 2.34
CA ALA A 94 -0.37 -6.97 2.41
C ALA A 94 -0.42 -6.56 3.88
N VAL A 95 0.37 -5.55 4.23
CA VAL A 95 0.46 -5.04 5.60
C VAL A 95 0.15 -3.56 5.59
N LEU A 96 -0.70 -3.12 6.49
CA LEU A 96 -0.98 -1.71 6.69
C LEU A 96 -0.64 -1.38 8.13
N ALA A 97 0.22 -0.39 8.34
CA ALA A 97 0.75 -0.11 9.67
C ALA A 97 0.77 1.38 9.95
N ALA A 98 0.45 1.74 11.19
CA ALA A 98 0.65 3.08 11.72
C ALA A 98 1.73 2.96 12.79
N VAL A 99 2.83 3.67 12.60
CA VAL A 99 4.02 3.53 13.43
C VAL A 99 4.25 4.84 14.19
N GLY A 100 4.52 4.74 15.48
CA GLY A 100 4.72 5.92 16.32
C GLY A 100 3.40 6.64 16.59
N VAL A 101 2.39 5.92 17.08
CA VAL A 101 1.06 6.45 17.33
C VAL A 101 1.08 7.25 18.63
N HIS A 102 0.61 8.49 18.57
CA HIS A 102 0.58 9.36 19.73
C HIS A 102 -0.82 9.50 20.32
N ARG A 103 -1.84 9.08 19.61
CA ARG A 103 -3.22 9.23 20.10
C ARG A 103 -3.68 7.93 20.72
N GLY A 104 -4.11 7.97 21.95
CA GLY A 104 -4.63 6.80 22.63
C GLY A 104 -6.09 6.56 22.27
N GLY A 105 -6.55 5.33 22.51
CA GLY A 105 -7.95 4.97 22.35
C GLY A 105 -8.47 4.86 20.94
N CYS A 106 -7.58 4.80 19.97
CA CYS A 106 -8.00 4.62 18.58
C CYS A 106 -8.36 3.16 18.31
N GLU A 107 -9.20 2.95 17.32
CA GLU A 107 -9.67 1.60 16.99
C GLU A 107 -8.89 1.04 15.84
N ILE A 108 -8.52 -0.22 15.97
CA ILE A 108 -7.82 -0.93 14.90
C ILE A 108 -8.74 -1.22 13.72
N SER A 109 -10.05 -1.23 13.95
CA SER A 109 -11.02 -1.53 12.90
C SER A 109 -10.95 -0.55 11.74
N PHE A 110 -10.51 0.68 12.02
CA PHE A 110 -10.35 1.67 10.96
C PHE A 110 -9.34 1.18 9.93
N MET A 111 -8.18 0.71 10.38
CA MET A 111 -7.18 0.16 9.45
C MET A 111 -7.64 -1.12 8.80
N ARG A 112 -8.34 -1.98 9.55
CA ARG A 112 -8.82 -3.24 8.99
C ARG A 112 -9.77 -3.00 7.83
N SER A 113 -10.60 -1.97 7.93
CA SER A 113 -11.56 -1.69 6.86
C SER A 113 -10.88 -1.07 5.65
N LEU A 114 -9.79 -0.34 5.86
CA LEU A 114 -9.09 0.32 4.75
C LEU A 114 -8.15 -0.59 4.00
N LEU A 115 -7.62 -1.63 4.65
CA LEU A 115 -6.64 -2.51 4.00
C LEU A 115 -7.18 -3.18 2.74
N PRO A 116 -8.38 -3.79 2.77
CA PRO A 116 -8.91 -4.38 1.53
C PRO A 116 -9.15 -3.33 0.45
N TYR A 117 -9.58 -2.14 0.83
CA TYR A 117 -9.80 -1.07 -0.14
C TYR A 117 -8.50 -0.71 -0.85
N ILE A 118 -7.41 -0.58 -0.11
CA ILE A 118 -6.11 -0.26 -0.70
C ILE A 118 -5.65 -1.38 -1.63
N SER A 119 -5.71 -2.61 -1.15
CA SER A 119 -5.25 -3.75 -1.93
C SER A 119 -6.05 -3.89 -3.22
N GLN A 120 -7.35 -3.71 -3.13
CA GLN A 120 -8.22 -3.79 -4.29
C GLN A 120 -7.92 -2.70 -5.30
N SER A 121 -7.68 -1.48 -4.81
CA SER A 121 -7.38 -0.35 -5.69
C SER A 121 -6.09 -0.58 -6.46
N ILE A 122 -5.07 -1.12 -5.80
CA ILE A 122 -3.81 -1.41 -6.45
C ILE A 122 -3.99 -2.49 -7.50
N LEU A 123 -4.72 -3.54 -7.16
CA LEU A 123 -4.94 -4.64 -8.08
C LEU A 123 -5.67 -4.17 -9.33
N LEU A 124 -6.70 -3.36 -9.16
CA LEU A 124 -7.47 -2.85 -10.29
C LEU A 124 -6.59 -2.00 -11.21
N GLN A 125 -5.73 -1.19 -10.64
CA GLN A 125 -4.85 -0.36 -11.45
C GLN A 125 -3.84 -1.21 -12.21
N LYS A 126 -3.33 -2.24 -11.58
CA LYS A 126 -2.40 -3.16 -12.27
C LYS A 126 -3.09 -3.87 -13.43
N MET A 127 -4.31 -4.30 -13.22
CA MET A 127 -5.07 -4.96 -14.28
C MET A 127 -5.35 -4.02 -15.44
N GLN A 128 -5.69 -2.78 -15.15
CA GLN A 128 -5.93 -1.80 -16.19
C GLN A 128 -4.68 -1.52 -17.01
N LYS A 129 -3.56 -1.37 -16.35
CA LYS A 129 -2.31 -1.13 -17.06
C LYS A 129 -1.96 -2.30 -17.95
N GLN A 130 -2.17 -3.51 -17.48
CA GLN A 130 -1.92 -4.70 -18.28
C GLN A 130 -2.82 -4.73 -19.50
N GLN A 131 -4.08 -4.38 -19.33
CA GLN A 131 -5.03 -4.35 -20.43
C GLN A 131 -4.63 -3.31 -21.47
N GLU A 132 -4.21 -2.13 -21.02
CA GLU A 132 -3.76 -1.09 -21.91
C GLU A 132 -2.54 -1.54 -22.72
N TYR A 133 -1.61 -2.22 -22.04
CA TYR A 133 -0.43 -2.73 -22.70
C TYR A 133 -0.78 -3.73 -23.79
N LEU A 134 -1.66 -4.67 -23.49
CA LEU A 134 -2.05 -5.67 -24.47
C LEU A 134 -2.77 -5.06 -25.66
N SER A 135 -3.63 -4.10 -25.38
CA SER A 135 -4.35 -3.40 -26.43
C SER A 135 -3.40 -2.68 -27.37
N TYR A 136 -2.42 -1.99 -26.79
CA TYR A 136 -1.42 -1.29 -27.58
C TYR A 136 -0.62 -2.25 -28.45
N HIS A 137 -0.25 -3.39 -27.93
CA HIS A 137 0.51 -4.38 -28.68
C HIS A 137 -0.31 -4.98 -29.81
N ASP A 138 -1.60 -5.18 -29.59
CA ASP A 138 -2.48 -5.67 -30.64
C ASP A 138 -2.52 -4.69 -31.81
N ASP A 139 -2.61 -3.43 -31.50
CA ASP A 139 -2.65 -2.39 -32.54
C ASP A 139 -1.38 -2.40 -33.37
N LEU A 140 -0.25 -2.64 -32.74
CA LEU A 140 1.02 -2.65 -33.46
C LEU A 140 1.17 -3.85 -34.36
N THR A 141 0.65 -4.99 -33.96
CA THR A 141 0.86 -6.22 -34.73
C THR A 141 -0.21 -6.48 -35.77
N GLY A 142 -1.38 -6.03 -35.56
CA GLY A 142 -2.47 -6.27 -36.47
C GLY A 142 -2.30 -5.57 -37.73
N LEU A 143 -1.75 -5.85 -37.78
CA LEU A 143 -1.63 -5.46 -38.34
C LEU A 143 -2.05 -4.95 -38.85
N MET A 144 -1.69 -4.94 -38.84
CA MET A 144 -1.83 -4.43 -38.64
C MET A 144 -2.74 -4.04 -38.84
N ASN A 145 -3.19 -4.60 -38.83
CA ASN A 145 -4.00 -4.14 -38.60
C ASN A 145 -4.99 -3.78 -38.41
N ARG A 146 -5.33 -3.69 -38.61
CA ARG A 146 -6.10 -3.18 -38.02
C ARG A 146 -6.64 -2.45 -37.58
N ASN A 147 -6.39 -2.30 -37.71
CA ASN A 147 -6.59 -1.53 -36.93
C ASN A 147 -7.03 -1.24 -36.63
N SER A 148 -6.74 -1.52 -36.98
CA SER A 148 -6.76 -1.14 -36.48
C SER A 148 -7.20 -1.01 -35.88
#